data_b000bcf40f6138082fd86aa120638752
#
_entry.id   b000bcf40f6138082fd86aa120638752
#
_cell.length_a   1.000
_cell.length_b   1.000
_cell.length_c   1.000
_cell.angle_alpha   90.00
_cell.angle_beta   90.00
_cell.angle_gamma   90.00
#
_symmetry.space_group_name_H-M   'P 1'
#
loop_
_entity.id
_entity.type
_entity.pdbx_description
1 polymer ?
#
loop_
_entity_poly.entity_id
_entity_poly.type
_entity_poly.pdbx_seq_one_letter_code
_entity_poly.pdbx_strand_id
1 'polypeptide(L)'
;MTIRKMLLASAAIACAAMPVSAFADTSAKKIALSNNYAGNSWRQAMLTSWGKVTGEAVKSGVVAAADPFTTAENQATEQAAQIQNMILQGYDAIVLNAASPTALNGAVKEACDAGITVVSFDGIVTEPCAWRIAVNFKEMGRSEVEYLSKKLPAGGNLLEIRGLAGVFVDDEISAGIHDGVKQFPQFKVVGSVHGDWAQDVAQKAVAGILPSLPDIVGVVTQGGDGYGAAQAIAATDRKMPTIIMGNREDELKWWKEQKDAKGYETMSVSIAPGVSTLAFWVAQQILDGKQVKKDLVVPFLRIDQDNLETNLANTQAGGVANVEYTQADAIKVIEQAK
;
A
#
# COMPACT_ATOMS: atom_id res chain seq x y z
N MET A 1 -36.80 35.39 77.52
CA MET A 1 -35.43 34.97 77.26
C MET A 1 -35.48 33.91 76.16
N THR A 2 -35.31 34.30 74.86
CA THR A 2 -35.54 33.45 73.69
C THR A 2 -34.20 33.12 73.03
N ILE A 3 -33.81 31.87 73.06
CA ILE A 3 -32.59 31.37 72.47
C ILE A 3 -32.84 31.05 70.97
N ARG A 4 -32.22 31.82 70.06
CA ARG A 4 -32.20 31.55 68.63
C ARG A 4 -31.19 30.44 68.32
N LYS A 5 -31.67 29.34 67.78
CA LYS A 5 -30.81 28.29 67.19
C LYS A 5 -30.35 28.73 65.80
N MET A 6 -29.07 28.91 65.55
CA MET A 6 -28.44 29.08 64.25
C MET A 6 -28.23 27.69 63.64
N LEU A 7 -28.85 27.40 62.51
CA LEU A 7 -28.54 26.24 61.65
C LEU A 7 -27.42 26.65 60.69
N LEU A 8 -26.27 26.02 60.81
CA LEU A 8 -25.19 26.06 59.81
C LEU A 8 -25.46 25.02 58.73
N ALA A 9 -25.78 25.49 57.55
CA ALA A 9 -25.89 24.64 56.34
C ALA A 9 -24.51 24.49 55.73
N SER A 10 -23.91 23.28 55.87
CA SER A 10 -22.69 22.93 55.16
C SER A 10 -23.00 22.53 53.72
N ALA A 11 -22.62 23.38 52.76
CA ALA A 11 -22.72 23.05 51.33
C ALA A 11 -21.50 22.18 50.96
N ALA A 12 -21.75 20.88 50.72
CA ALA A 12 -20.71 19.98 50.15
C ALA A 12 -20.62 20.25 48.65
N ILE A 13 -19.54 20.84 48.20
CA ILE A 13 -19.19 20.99 46.80
C ILE A 13 -18.69 19.62 46.31
N ALA A 14 -19.51 18.86 45.60
CA ALA A 14 -19.09 17.68 44.87
C ALA A 14 -18.31 18.11 43.63
N CYS A 15 -16.99 18.08 43.68
CA CYS A 15 -16.14 18.17 42.50
C CYS A 15 -16.37 16.88 41.64
N ALA A 16 -17.16 17.01 40.60
CA ALA A 16 -17.24 15.99 39.55
C ALA A 16 -15.88 15.97 38.83
N ALA A 17 -15.02 15.01 39.19
CA ALA A 17 -13.82 14.72 38.42
C ALA A 17 -14.28 14.16 37.05
N MET A 18 -14.29 14.98 36.02
CA MET A 18 -14.38 14.50 34.64
C MET A 18 -13.16 13.63 34.39
N PRO A 19 -13.33 12.41 33.83
CA PRO A 19 -12.17 11.63 33.42
C PRO A 19 -11.49 12.39 32.28
N VAL A 20 -10.36 13.00 32.58
CA VAL A 20 -9.40 13.43 31.57
C VAL A 20 -8.91 12.14 30.94
N SER A 21 -9.30 11.85 29.71
CA SER A 21 -8.65 10.80 28.92
C SER A 21 -7.18 11.18 28.81
N ALA A 22 -6.36 10.61 29.65
CA ALA A 22 -4.91 10.74 29.55
C ALA A 22 -4.55 10.01 28.22
N PHE A 23 -4.17 10.75 27.20
CA PHE A 23 -3.49 10.19 26.06
C PHE A 23 -2.21 9.55 26.58
N ALA A 24 -1.95 8.31 26.16
CA ALA A 24 -0.71 7.66 26.55
C ALA A 24 0.43 8.38 25.83
N ASP A 25 1.43 8.83 26.58
CA ASP A 25 2.63 9.46 26.03
C ASP A 25 3.41 8.44 25.18
N THR A 26 3.54 8.70 23.88
CA THR A 26 4.29 7.84 22.96
C THR A 26 5.75 8.29 22.77
N SER A 27 6.19 9.35 23.44
CA SER A 27 7.53 9.93 23.29
C SER A 27 8.68 8.97 23.63
N ALA A 28 8.43 7.97 24.50
CA ALA A 28 9.38 6.92 24.83
C ALA A 28 9.23 5.65 23.97
N LYS A 29 8.26 5.59 23.05
CA LYS A 29 7.95 4.41 22.26
C LYS A 29 8.87 4.24 21.05
N LYS A 30 9.24 2.98 20.76
CA LYS A 30 10.06 2.60 19.61
C LYS A 30 9.21 1.80 18.61
N ILE A 31 9.22 2.20 17.35
CA ILE A 31 8.47 1.55 16.26
C ILE A 31 9.45 1.03 15.22
N ALA A 32 9.40 -0.25 14.88
CA ALA A 32 10.20 -0.83 13.80
C ALA A 32 9.39 -0.98 12.52
N LEU A 33 10.04 -0.83 11.37
CA LEU A 33 9.53 -1.31 10.08
C LEU A 33 10.23 -2.63 9.73
N SER A 34 9.47 -3.70 9.55
CA SER A 34 9.94 -4.95 8.93
C SER A 34 9.48 -4.99 7.48
N ASN A 35 10.42 -4.84 6.56
CA ASN A 35 10.20 -4.84 5.12
C ASN A 35 10.82 -6.09 4.49
N ASN A 36 10.06 -6.79 3.64
CA ASN A 36 10.49 -8.07 3.04
C ASN A 36 11.34 -7.94 1.79
N TYR A 37 11.50 -6.72 1.24
CA TYR A 37 12.15 -6.51 -0.05
C TYR A 37 12.43 -5.03 -0.33
N ALA A 38 13.52 -4.72 -1.03
CA ALA A 38 13.87 -3.35 -1.39
C ALA A 38 14.37 -3.18 -2.85
N GLY A 39 14.16 -4.19 -3.70
CA GLY A 39 14.79 -4.25 -5.05
C GLY A 39 14.09 -3.44 -6.14
N ASN A 40 12.93 -2.82 -5.90
CA ASN A 40 12.25 -2.02 -6.90
C ASN A 40 12.02 -0.56 -6.46
N SER A 41 11.69 0.32 -7.42
CA SER A 41 11.51 1.76 -7.17
C SER A 41 10.37 2.06 -6.19
N TRP A 42 9.29 1.26 -6.16
CA TRP A 42 8.20 1.42 -5.21
C TRP A 42 8.68 1.20 -3.77
N ARG A 43 9.47 0.14 -3.52
CA ARG A 43 10.04 -0.16 -2.20
C ARG A 43 11.05 0.91 -1.76
N GLN A 44 11.85 1.43 -2.69
CA GLN A 44 12.77 2.54 -2.40
C GLN A 44 12.00 3.83 -2.04
N ALA A 45 10.93 4.15 -2.76
CA ALA A 45 10.07 5.28 -2.43
C ALA A 45 9.36 5.09 -1.08
N MET A 46 8.91 3.87 -0.76
CA MET A 46 8.33 3.53 0.54
C MET A 46 9.31 3.76 1.68
N LEU A 47 10.55 3.29 1.55
CA LEU A 47 11.61 3.47 2.57
C LEU A 47 11.99 4.96 2.70
N THR A 48 12.02 5.70 1.59
CA THR A 48 12.27 7.15 1.60
C THR A 48 11.16 7.90 2.35
N SER A 49 9.89 7.58 2.06
CA SER A 49 8.73 8.17 2.77
C SER A 49 8.74 7.81 4.26
N TRP A 50 9.03 6.54 4.57
CA TRP A 50 9.20 6.11 5.96
C TRP A 50 10.25 6.97 6.67
N GLY A 51 11.48 7.03 6.14
CA GLY A 51 12.59 7.78 6.76
C GLY A 51 12.29 9.26 6.96
N LYS A 52 11.63 9.89 5.97
CA LYS A 52 11.23 11.31 6.05
C LYS A 52 10.20 11.54 7.16
N VAL A 53 9.07 10.85 7.09
CA VAL A 53 7.94 11.08 8.02
C VAL A 53 8.29 10.67 9.45
N THR A 54 8.94 9.52 9.61
CA THR A 54 9.31 9.04 10.95
C THR A 54 10.48 9.81 11.54
N GLY A 55 11.42 10.28 10.70
CA GLY A 55 12.50 11.17 11.15
C GLY A 55 11.97 12.48 11.73
N GLU A 56 10.92 13.05 11.13
CA GLU A 56 10.23 14.22 11.68
C GLU A 56 9.50 13.89 12.99
N ALA A 57 8.85 12.73 13.08
CA ALA A 57 8.17 12.27 14.30
C ALA A 57 9.14 12.05 15.47
N VAL A 58 10.30 11.46 15.22
CA VAL A 58 11.37 11.30 16.23
C VAL A 58 11.92 12.67 16.64
N LYS A 59 12.25 13.53 15.68
CA LYS A 59 12.78 14.87 15.95
C LYS A 59 11.82 15.74 16.76
N SER A 60 10.54 15.59 16.54
CA SER A 60 9.49 16.33 17.28
C SER A 60 9.10 15.67 18.60
N GLY A 61 9.71 14.54 18.97
CA GLY A 61 9.47 13.83 20.23
C GLY A 61 8.13 13.08 20.27
N VAL A 62 7.52 12.77 19.14
CA VAL A 62 6.28 11.96 19.09
C VAL A 62 6.58 10.50 19.45
N VAL A 63 7.72 9.98 18.98
CA VAL A 63 8.24 8.66 19.32
C VAL A 63 9.74 8.73 19.59
N ALA A 64 10.30 7.75 20.32
CA ALA A 64 11.74 7.71 20.64
C ALA A 64 12.59 7.25 19.45
N ALA A 65 12.08 6.29 18.66
CA ALA A 65 12.79 5.74 17.51
C ALA A 65 11.80 5.16 16.50
N ALA A 66 12.24 5.11 15.22
CA ALA A 66 11.50 4.50 14.12
C ALA A 66 12.47 3.91 13.09
N ASP A 67 12.87 2.65 13.29
CA ASP A 67 13.97 2.03 12.57
C ASP A 67 13.47 1.09 11.48
N PRO A 68 13.97 1.22 10.21
CA PRO A 68 13.64 0.31 9.14
C PRO A 68 14.61 -0.87 9.08
N PHE A 69 14.07 -2.06 8.88
CA PHE A 69 14.80 -3.30 8.64
C PHE A 69 14.27 -3.95 7.36
N THR A 70 15.16 -4.45 6.52
CA THR A 70 14.81 -5.10 5.25
C THR A 70 15.47 -6.46 5.16
N THR A 71 14.71 -7.46 4.74
CA THR A 71 15.22 -8.81 4.42
C THR A 71 15.42 -8.97 2.92
N ALA A 72 16.01 -10.09 2.52
CA ALA A 72 16.05 -10.48 1.13
C ALA A 72 14.65 -10.84 0.61
N GLU A 73 14.47 -10.78 -0.70
CA GLU A 73 13.19 -11.01 -1.37
C GLU A 73 12.55 -12.34 -1.00
N ASN A 74 11.26 -12.32 -0.64
CA ASN A 74 10.45 -13.48 -0.27
C ASN A 74 11.03 -14.40 0.81
N GLN A 75 11.92 -13.89 1.64
CA GLN A 75 12.57 -14.65 2.71
C GLN A 75 11.75 -14.59 4.02
N ALA A 76 10.61 -15.30 4.05
CA ALA A 76 9.73 -15.32 5.23
C ALA A 76 10.45 -15.84 6.49
N THR A 77 11.35 -16.81 6.38
CA THR A 77 12.13 -17.32 7.52
C THR A 77 13.07 -16.26 8.09
N GLU A 78 13.74 -15.51 7.24
CA GLU A 78 14.60 -14.40 7.65
C GLU A 78 13.78 -13.28 8.30
N GLN A 79 12.61 -12.97 7.73
CA GLN A 79 11.72 -11.96 8.28
C GLN A 79 11.15 -12.38 9.64
N ALA A 80 10.82 -13.67 9.84
CA ALA A 80 10.41 -14.20 11.14
C ALA A 80 11.52 -14.01 12.21
N ALA A 81 12.78 -14.35 11.87
CA ALA A 81 13.92 -14.10 12.75
C ALA A 81 14.14 -12.61 13.03
N GLN A 82 13.90 -11.74 12.03
CA GLN A 82 13.96 -10.28 12.20
C GLN A 82 12.90 -9.80 13.20
N ILE A 83 11.66 -10.30 13.13
CA ILE A 83 10.59 -9.98 14.09
C ILE A 83 11.01 -10.40 15.50
N GLN A 84 11.56 -11.61 15.67
CA GLN A 84 12.06 -12.09 16.96
C GLN A 84 13.17 -11.21 17.53
N ASN A 85 14.08 -10.72 16.68
CA ASN A 85 15.09 -9.75 17.08
C ASN A 85 14.49 -8.41 17.53
N MET A 86 13.43 -7.94 16.88
CA MET A 86 12.72 -6.72 17.29
C MET A 86 12.07 -6.88 18.69
N ILE A 87 11.52 -8.07 18.99
CA ILE A 87 11.00 -8.41 20.32
C ILE A 87 12.13 -8.27 21.37
N LEU A 88 13.28 -8.89 21.11
CA LEU A 88 14.43 -8.85 22.02
C LEU A 88 15.00 -7.43 22.19
N GLN A 89 14.94 -6.58 21.18
CA GLN A 89 15.38 -5.18 21.22
C GLN A 89 14.38 -4.26 21.92
N GLY A 90 13.20 -4.78 22.31
CA GLY A 90 12.18 -4.04 23.04
C GLY A 90 11.53 -2.94 22.21
N TYR A 91 11.16 -3.22 20.96
CA TYR A 91 10.26 -2.36 20.21
C TYR A 91 8.84 -2.45 20.77
N ASP A 92 8.11 -1.33 20.76
CA ASP A 92 6.72 -1.25 21.23
C ASP A 92 5.73 -1.57 20.10
N ALA A 93 6.13 -1.32 18.85
CA ALA A 93 5.35 -1.68 17.70
C ALA A 93 6.23 -2.15 16.53
N ILE A 94 5.66 -3.02 15.69
CA ILE A 94 6.23 -3.49 14.43
C ILE A 94 5.23 -3.18 13.31
N VAL A 95 5.66 -2.32 12.39
CA VAL A 95 4.99 -2.07 11.12
C VAL A 95 5.54 -3.07 10.11
N LEU A 96 4.68 -3.89 9.50
CA LEU A 96 5.09 -5.09 8.79
C LEU A 96 4.60 -5.09 7.34
N ASN A 97 5.51 -5.11 6.38
CA ASN A 97 5.22 -5.52 5.02
C ASN A 97 5.65 -6.98 4.84
N ALA A 98 4.68 -7.88 4.89
CA ALA A 98 4.93 -9.31 5.07
C ALA A 98 5.35 -10.02 3.78
N ALA A 99 6.37 -10.87 3.86
CA ALA A 99 6.78 -11.78 2.78
C ALA A 99 5.74 -12.88 2.52
N SER A 100 4.94 -13.23 3.53
CA SER A 100 3.89 -14.25 3.43
C SER A 100 2.77 -13.95 4.40
N PRO A 101 1.51 -14.10 3.99
CA PRO A 101 0.36 -13.86 4.86
C PRO A 101 0.23 -14.86 6.02
N THR A 102 0.81 -16.06 5.90
CA THR A 102 0.65 -17.13 6.88
C THR A 102 1.96 -17.61 7.51
N ALA A 103 3.06 -17.60 6.76
CA ALA A 103 4.34 -18.11 7.27
C ALA A 103 4.92 -17.28 8.44
N LEU A 104 4.48 -16.03 8.58
CA LEU A 104 4.91 -15.13 9.66
C LEU A 104 4.01 -15.17 10.90
N ASN A 105 2.86 -15.87 10.85
CA ASN A 105 1.87 -15.84 11.93
C ASN A 105 2.45 -16.25 13.28
N GLY A 106 3.35 -17.25 13.32
CA GLY A 106 4.03 -17.66 14.56
C GLY A 106 4.83 -16.52 15.20
N ALA A 107 5.70 -15.86 14.43
CA ALA A 107 6.52 -14.75 14.91
C ALA A 107 5.67 -13.52 15.27
N VAL A 108 4.61 -13.24 14.49
CA VAL A 108 3.65 -12.16 14.79
C VAL A 108 2.91 -12.44 16.10
N LYS A 109 2.48 -13.70 16.32
CA LYS A 109 1.85 -14.09 17.59
C LYS A 109 2.79 -13.91 18.76
N GLU A 110 4.06 -14.32 18.64
CA GLU A 110 5.09 -14.11 19.68
C GLU A 110 5.25 -12.62 20.00
N ALA A 111 5.27 -11.74 18.99
CA ALA A 111 5.33 -10.29 19.20
C ALA A 111 4.10 -9.77 19.95
N CYS A 112 2.90 -10.21 19.57
CA CYS A 112 1.66 -9.84 20.26
C CYS A 112 1.62 -10.34 21.71
N ASP A 113 2.04 -11.58 21.96
CA ASP A 113 2.10 -12.18 23.30
C ASP A 113 3.10 -11.43 24.21
N ALA A 114 4.14 -10.83 23.61
CA ALA A 114 5.08 -9.93 24.29
C ALA A 114 4.53 -8.49 24.50
N GLY A 115 3.28 -8.22 24.09
CA GLY A 115 2.64 -6.91 24.22
C GLY A 115 3.00 -5.90 23.14
N ILE A 116 3.63 -6.35 22.05
CA ILE A 116 4.03 -5.49 20.93
C ILE A 116 2.85 -5.32 19.96
N THR A 117 2.58 -4.07 19.58
CA THR A 117 1.58 -3.74 18.55
C THR A 117 2.11 -4.12 17.17
N VAL A 118 1.40 -4.98 16.42
CA VAL A 118 1.77 -5.34 15.04
C VAL A 118 0.75 -4.77 14.07
N VAL A 119 1.21 -3.95 13.10
CA VAL A 119 0.39 -3.36 12.03
C VAL A 119 0.97 -3.77 10.69
N SER A 120 0.29 -4.69 9.99
CA SER A 120 0.69 -5.10 8.63
C SER A 120 0.04 -4.22 7.56
N PHE A 121 0.75 -4.00 6.46
CA PHE A 121 0.28 -3.20 5.32
C PHE A 121 0.82 -3.79 4.01
N ASP A 122 0.17 -3.53 2.88
CA ASP A 122 0.53 -4.07 1.56
C ASP A 122 0.52 -5.61 1.59
N GLY A 123 1.63 -6.25 1.88
CA GLY A 123 1.68 -7.66 2.27
C GLY A 123 1.15 -7.83 3.71
N ILE A 124 -0.10 -8.23 3.87
CA ILE A 124 -0.74 -8.38 5.19
C ILE A 124 -0.61 -9.81 5.73
N VAL A 125 -0.67 -9.94 7.07
CA VAL A 125 -0.69 -11.24 7.76
C VAL A 125 -2.10 -11.64 8.18
N THR A 126 -2.34 -12.95 8.33
CA THR A 126 -3.63 -13.49 8.76
C THR A 126 -3.74 -13.68 10.27
N GLU A 127 -2.66 -13.44 11.03
CA GLU A 127 -2.68 -13.55 12.50
C GLU A 127 -3.68 -12.56 13.11
N PRO A 128 -4.70 -13.04 13.87
CA PRO A 128 -5.79 -12.20 14.37
C PRO A 128 -5.37 -11.07 15.32
N CYS A 129 -4.23 -11.21 16.00
CA CYS A 129 -3.75 -10.19 16.92
C CYS A 129 -3.24 -8.94 16.19
N ALA A 130 -2.76 -9.06 14.94
CA ALA A 130 -2.26 -7.95 14.14
C ALA A 130 -3.39 -7.05 13.62
N TRP A 131 -3.08 -5.75 13.44
CA TRP A 131 -3.87 -4.84 12.64
C TRP A 131 -3.44 -4.92 11.19
N ARG A 132 -4.36 -4.67 10.26
CA ARG A 132 -4.14 -4.77 8.82
C ARG A 132 -4.58 -3.50 8.13
N ILE A 133 -3.69 -2.88 7.38
CA ILE A 133 -4.02 -1.83 6.42
C ILE A 133 -4.07 -2.51 5.06
N ALA A 134 -5.27 -2.91 4.67
CA ALA A 134 -5.54 -3.67 3.48
C ALA A 134 -5.87 -2.77 2.29
N VAL A 135 -5.48 -3.22 1.10
CA VAL A 135 -5.96 -2.71 -0.19
C VAL A 135 -6.78 -3.82 -0.84
N ASN A 136 -7.86 -3.48 -1.50
CA ASN A 136 -8.64 -4.47 -2.23
C ASN A 136 -7.97 -4.76 -3.60
N PHE A 137 -6.96 -5.61 -3.58
CA PHE A 137 -6.19 -5.96 -4.77
C PHE A 137 -7.04 -6.63 -5.86
N LYS A 138 -8.05 -7.43 -5.48
CA LYS A 138 -9.00 -7.98 -6.46
C LYS A 138 -9.79 -6.88 -7.16
N GLU A 139 -10.24 -5.88 -6.42
CA GLU A 139 -10.94 -4.73 -6.99
C GLU A 139 -10.01 -3.91 -7.89
N MET A 140 -8.72 -3.79 -7.53
CA MET A 140 -7.72 -3.15 -8.38
C MET A 140 -7.65 -3.83 -9.76
N GLY A 141 -7.40 -5.15 -9.80
CA GLY A 141 -7.34 -5.89 -11.06
C GLY A 141 -8.66 -5.89 -11.83
N ARG A 142 -9.81 -6.03 -11.14
CA ARG A 142 -11.13 -5.95 -11.78
C ARG A 142 -11.37 -4.60 -12.43
N SER A 143 -10.96 -3.51 -11.78
CA SER A 143 -11.14 -2.14 -12.27
C SER A 143 -10.40 -1.85 -13.58
N GLU A 144 -9.31 -2.56 -13.85
CA GLU A 144 -8.56 -2.46 -15.11
C GLU A 144 -9.40 -2.97 -16.27
N VAL A 145 -9.98 -4.16 -16.13
CA VAL A 145 -10.84 -4.74 -17.16
C VAL A 145 -12.13 -3.92 -17.32
N GLU A 146 -12.68 -3.40 -16.23
CA GLU A 146 -13.82 -2.48 -16.30
C GLU A 146 -13.48 -1.19 -17.05
N TYR A 147 -12.30 -0.61 -16.83
CA TYR A 147 -11.85 0.54 -17.63
C TYR A 147 -11.74 0.19 -19.11
N LEU A 148 -11.08 -0.94 -19.43
CA LEU A 148 -10.95 -1.39 -20.80
C LEU A 148 -12.31 -1.67 -21.45
N SER A 149 -13.31 -2.16 -20.72
CA SER A 149 -14.66 -2.42 -21.27
C SER A 149 -15.38 -1.15 -21.69
N LYS A 150 -15.15 -0.04 -20.99
CA LYS A 150 -15.67 1.28 -21.36
C LYS A 150 -14.92 1.89 -22.54
N LYS A 151 -13.60 1.69 -22.59
CA LYS A 151 -12.71 2.25 -23.61
C LYS A 151 -12.77 1.45 -24.93
N LEU A 152 -12.91 0.15 -24.85
CA LEU A 152 -12.87 -0.82 -25.94
C LEU A 152 -14.14 -1.69 -25.93
N PRO A 153 -15.33 -1.15 -26.20
CA PRO A 153 -16.60 -1.87 -26.07
C PRO A 153 -16.70 -3.11 -26.96
N ALA A 154 -15.96 -3.15 -28.07
CA ALA A 154 -15.89 -4.32 -28.94
C ALA A 154 -15.11 -5.50 -28.33
N GLY A 155 -14.35 -5.25 -27.25
CA GLY A 155 -13.51 -6.25 -26.64
C GLY A 155 -12.28 -6.62 -27.46
N GLY A 156 -11.70 -7.75 -27.14
CA GLY A 156 -10.54 -8.32 -27.85
C GLY A 156 -9.57 -9.05 -26.91
N ASN A 157 -8.38 -9.35 -27.42
CA ASN A 157 -7.37 -10.09 -26.70
C ASN A 157 -6.59 -9.17 -25.74
N LEU A 158 -6.34 -9.66 -24.55
CA LEU A 158 -5.53 -9.00 -23.53
C LEU A 158 -4.23 -9.77 -23.27
N LEU A 159 -3.15 -9.05 -23.02
CA LEU A 159 -1.94 -9.56 -22.40
C LEU A 159 -1.96 -9.20 -20.92
N GLU A 160 -1.71 -10.15 -20.04
CA GLU A 160 -1.54 -9.93 -18.62
C GLU A 160 -0.05 -9.89 -18.25
N ILE A 161 0.35 -8.87 -17.49
CA ILE A 161 1.69 -8.79 -16.89
C ILE A 161 1.51 -8.89 -15.39
N ARG A 162 2.03 -9.97 -14.83
CA ARG A 162 1.98 -10.30 -13.41
C ARG A 162 3.19 -9.74 -12.66
N GLY A 163 3.04 -9.62 -11.35
CA GLY A 163 4.13 -9.30 -10.45
C GLY A 163 5.05 -10.48 -10.18
N LEU A 164 5.65 -10.50 -8.99
CA LEU A 164 6.57 -11.55 -8.57
C LEU A 164 5.81 -12.82 -8.20
N ALA A 165 6.18 -13.93 -8.82
CA ALA A 165 5.52 -15.23 -8.63
C ALA A 165 5.53 -15.67 -7.17
N GLY A 166 4.39 -16.16 -6.68
CA GLY A 166 4.22 -16.66 -5.31
C GLY A 166 4.01 -15.59 -4.25
N VAL A 167 3.84 -14.34 -4.65
CA VAL A 167 3.47 -13.24 -3.75
C VAL A 167 1.96 -13.07 -3.72
N PHE A 168 1.38 -12.99 -2.53
CA PHE A 168 -0.06 -12.83 -2.33
C PHE A 168 -0.67 -11.67 -3.14
N VAL A 169 0.01 -10.53 -3.22
CA VAL A 169 -0.45 -9.35 -3.97
C VAL A 169 -0.60 -9.68 -5.46
N ASP A 170 0.37 -10.40 -6.04
CA ASP A 170 0.33 -10.84 -7.44
C ASP A 170 -0.89 -11.72 -7.70
N ASP A 171 -1.13 -12.71 -6.84
CA ASP A 171 -2.24 -13.64 -7.00
C ASP A 171 -3.62 -12.95 -6.88
N GLU A 172 -3.77 -12.00 -5.94
CA GLU A 172 -5.02 -11.28 -5.74
C GLU A 172 -5.34 -10.33 -6.90
N ILE A 173 -4.36 -9.59 -7.43
CA ILE A 173 -4.59 -8.71 -8.58
C ILE A 173 -4.95 -9.54 -9.82
N SER A 174 -4.19 -10.60 -10.09
CA SER A 174 -4.47 -11.54 -11.18
C SER A 174 -5.87 -12.14 -11.06
N ALA A 175 -6.27 -12.60 -9.87
CA ALA A 175 -7.63 -13.10 -9.63
C ALA A 175 -8.68 -12.03 -9.94
N GLY A 176 -8.43 -10.77 -9.60
CA GLY A 176 -9.29 -9.63 -9.93
C GLY A 176 -9.42 -9.39 -11.43
N ILE A 177 -8.30 -9.43 -12.18
CA ILE A 177 -8.29 -9.33 -13.64
C ILE A 177 -9.14 -10.44 -14.27
N HIS A 178 -8.94 -11.70 -13.84
CA HIS A 178 -9.70 -12.84 -14.34
C HIS A 178 -11.19 -12.78 -13.99
N ASP A 179 -11.54 -12.25 -12.80
CA ASP A 179 -12.94 -12.00 -12.43
C ASP A 179 -13.55 -10.87 -13.30
N GLY A 180 -12.78 -9.84 -13.62
CA GLY A 180 -13.17 -8.81 -14.59
C GLY A 180 -13.43 -9.38 -15.97
N VAL A 181 -12.57 -10.26 -16.48
CA VAL A 181 -12.75 -10.94 -17.78
C VAL A 181 -14.01 -11.82 -17.79
N LYS A 182 -14.34 -12.49 -16.68
CA LYS A 182 -15.63 -13.22 -16.57
C LYS A 182 -16.83 -12.30 -16.63
N GLN A 183 -16.73 -11.10 -16.03
CA GLN A 183 -17.79 -10.09 -16.07
C GLN A 183 -17.93 -9.43 -17.44
N PHE A 184 -16.83 -9.28 -18.18
CA PHE A 184 -16.75 -8.66 -19.51
C PHE A 184 -16.26 -9.68 -20.56
N PRO A 185 -17.11 -10.66 -20.97
CA PRO A 185 -16.70 -11.83 -21.76
C PRO A 185 -16.27 -11.49 -23.19
N GLN A 186 -16.42 -10.24 -23.64
CA GLN A 186 -15.84 -9.76 -24.90
C GLN A 186 -14.29 -9.67 -24.83
N PHE A 187 -13.68 -9.77 -23.65
CA PHE A 187 -12.23 -9.84 -23.50
C PHE A 187 -11.74 -11.27 -23.23
N LYS A 188 -10.53 -11.56 -23.69
CA LYS A 188 -9.85 -12.83 -23.44
C LYS A 188 -8.37 -12.59 -23.16
N VAL A 189 -7.87 -13.07 -22.03
CA VAL A 189 -6.42 -13.14 -21.78
C VAL A 189 -5.83 -14.23 -22.66
N VAL A 190 -4.93 -13.85 -23.56
CA VAL A 190 -4.29 -14.75 -24.55
C VAL A 190 -2.83 -15.01 -24.24
N GLY A 191 -2.27 -14.33 -23.25
CA GLY A 191 -0.92 -14.51 -22.74
C GLY A 191 -0.79 -13.91 -21.35
N SER A 192 0.09 -14.48 -20.55
CA SER A 192 0.42 -14.00 -19.22
C SER A 192 1.92 -14.18 -19.01
N VAL A 193 2.59 -13.15 -18.49
CA VAL A 193 4.02 -13.17 -18.18
C VAL A 193 4.28 -12.49 -16.84
N HIS A 194 5.35 -12.86 -16.14
CA HIS A 194 5.81 -12.16 -14.95
C HIS A 194 6.76 -11.02 -15.34
N GLY A 195 6.43 -9.81 -14.93
CA GLY A 195 7.25 -8.60 -15.06
C GLY A 195 7.93 -8.21 -13.76
N ASP A 196 7.61 -8.93 -12.66
CA ASP A 196 8.21 -8.80 -11.33
C ASP A 196 8.16 -7.37 -10.76
N TRP A 197 7.17 -6.57 -11.23
CA TRP A 197 7.07 -5.13 -10.95
C TRP A 197 8.33 -4.34 -11.36
N ALA A 198 9.03 -4.79 -12.40
CA ALA A 198 10.28 -4.22 -12.90
C ALA A 198 10.21 -4.01 -14.42
N GLN A 199 10.48 -2.79 -14.88
CA GLN A 199 10.35 -2.37 -16.28
C GLN A 199 11.18 -3.23 -17.26
N ASP A 200 12.44 -3.51 -16.91
CA ASP A 200 13.35 -4.27 -17.75
C ASP A 200 13.00 -5.76 -17.81
N VAL A 201 12.45 -6.33 -16.74
CA VAL A 201 11.95 -7.70 -16.69
C VAL A 201 10.69 -7.81 -17.54
N ALA A 202 9.74 -6.90 -17.36
CA ALA A 202 8.52 -6.83 -18.16
C ALA A 202 8.82 -6.66 -19.65
N GLN A 203 9.75 -5.77 -20.02
CA GLN A 203 10.15 -5.56 -21.41
C GLN A 203 10.66 -6.86 -22.05
N LYS A 204 11.54 -7.59 -21.38
CA LYS A 204 12.11 -8.86 -21.86
C LYS A 204 11.04 -9.94 -21.97
N ALA A 205 10.19 -10.08 -20.93
CA ALA A 205 9.13 -11.09 -20.90
C ALA A 205 8.08 -10.85 -22.00
N VAL A 206 7.65 -9.61 -22.17
CA VAL A 206 6.71 -9.23 -23.23
C VAL A 206 7.32 -9.43 -24.60
N ALA A 207 8.56 -8.96 -24.86
CA ALA A 207 9.24 -9.19 -26.14
C ALA A 207 9.35 -10.68 -26.50
N GLY A 208 9.58 -11.54 -25.50
CA GLY A 208 9.67 -12.98 -25.68
C GLY A 208 8.35 -13.65 -26.09
N ILE A 209 7.21 -13.20 -25.56
CA ILE A 209 5.91 -13.82 -25.84
C ILE A 209 5.21 -13.24 -27.07
N LEU A 210 5.42 -11.95 -27.38
CA LEU A 210 4.73 -11.23 -28.47
C LEU A 210 4.67 -11.97 -29.80
N PRO A 211 5.75 -12.63 -30.30
CA PRO A 211 5.69 -13.32 -31.60
C PRO A 211 4.68 -14.47 -31.65
N SER A 212 4.33 -15.06 -30.52
CA SER A 212 3.36 -16.17 -30.41
C SER A 212 1.91 -15.73 -30.20
N LEU A 213 1.68 -14.44 -29.90
CA LEU A 213 0.36 -13.93 -29.58
C LEU A 213 -0.39 -13.44 -30.83
N PRO A 214 -1.72 -13.58 -30.87
CA PRO A 214 -2.56 -12.83 -31.81
C PRO A 214 -2.47 -11.32 -31.53
N ASP A 215 -3.18 -10.51 -32.32
CA ASP A 215 -3.29 -9.09 -32.02
C ASP A 215 -3.95 -8.87 -30.67
N ILE A 216 -3.33 -8.00 -29.86
CA ILE A 216 -3.81 -7.61 -28.53
C ILE A 216 -4.34 -6.18 -28.57
N VAL A 217 -5.46 -5.95 -27.89
CA VAL A 217 -6.10 -4.62 -27.81
C VAL A 217 -5.81 -3.92 -26.49
N GLY A 218 -5.44 -4.68 -25.45
CA GLY A 218 -5.14 -4.16 -24.13
C GLY A 218 -4.07 -4.97 -23.41
N VAL A 219 -3.39 -4.30 -22.49
CA VAL A 219 -2.45 -4.92 -21.54
C VAL A 219 -2.91 -4.54 -20.14
N VAL A 220 -3.14 -5.55 -19.32
CA VAL A 220 -3.45 -5.40 -17.90
C VAL A 220 -2.18 -5.68 -17.09
N THR A 221 -1.91 -4.87 -16.08
CA THR A 221 -0.64 -4.93 -15.33
C THR A 221 -0.90 -4.91 -13.83
N GLN A 222 0.16 -5.02 -13.05
CA GLN A 222 0.06 -4.90 -11.59
C GLN A 222 0.75 -3.64 -11.06
N GLY A 223 1.06 -2.71 -11.97
CA GLY A 223 1.75 -1.47 -11.68
C GLY A 223 3.27 -1.61 -11.71
N GLY A 224 3.90 -0.71 -12.47
CA GLY A 224 5.34 -0.67 -12.60
C GLY A 224 5.94 -1.46 -13.75
N ASP A 225 5.11 -1.96 -14.66
CA ASP A 225 5.53 -2.82 -15.77
C ASP A 225 5.12 -2.23 -17.13
N GLY A 226 4.22 -1.24 -17.12
CA GLY A 226 3.55 -0.74 -18.32
C GLY A 226 4.50 -0.10 -19.32
N TYR A 227 5.50 0.64 -18.87
CA TYR A 227 6.48 1.24 -19.78
C TYR A 227 7.37 0.19 -20.45
N GLY A 228 7.80 -0.84 -19.70
CA GLY A 228 8.53 -1.97 -20.27
C GLY A 228 7.73 -2.68 -21.37
N ALA A 229 6.43 -2.91 -21.14
CA ALA A 229 5.54 -3.45 -22.14
C ALA A 229 5.43 -2.54 -23.37
N ALA A 230 5.27 -1.23 -23.16
CA ALA A 230 5.18 -0.25 -24.24
C ALA A 230 6.44 -0.26 -25.13
N GLN A 231 7.64 -0.33 -24.51
CA GLN A 231 8.91 -0.41 -25.22
C GLN A 231 9.01 -1.70 -26.05
N ALA A 232 8.63 -2.85 -25.47
CA ALA A 232 8.65 -4.13 -26.17
C ALA A 232 7.72 -4.14 -27.39
N ILE A 233 6.51 -3.57 -27.27
CA ILE A 233 5.53 -3.50 -28.34
C ILE A 233 5.97 -2.50 -29.43
N ALA A 234 6.50 -1.34 -29.02
CA ALA A 234 7.00 -0.31 -29.95
C ALA A 234 8.20 -0.78 -30.81
N ALA A 235 8.91 -1.80 -30.39
CA ALA A 235 9.99 -2.43 -31.16
C ALA A 235 9.47 -3.39 -32.26
N THR A 236 8.16 -3.52 -32.42
CA THR A 236 7.49 -4.36 -33.43
C THR A 236 6.61 -3.51 -34.34
N ASP A 237 6.09 -4.10 -35.44
CA ASP A 237 5.09 -3.44 -36.32
C ASP A 237 3.66 -3.52 -35.75
N ARG A 238 3.46 -3.98 -34.52
CA ARG A 238 2.15 -4.10 -33.89
C ARG A 238 1.58 -2.74 -33.53
N LYS A 239 0.26 -2.61 -33.64
CA LYS A 239 -0.44 -1.44 -33.12
C LYS A 239 -0.30 -1.39 -31.61
N MET A 240 0.01 -0.21 -31.07
CA MET A 240 0.05 0.01 -29.63
C MET A 240 -1.33 -0.22 -28.99
N PRO A 241 -1.48 -1.20 -28.07
CA PRO A 241 -2.73 -1.44 -27.35
C PRO A 241 -2.95 -0.38 -26.25
N THR A 242 -4.12 -0.40 -25.63
CA THR A 242 -4.31 0.34 -24.36
C THR A 242 -3.61 -0.43 -23.23
N ILE A 243 -2.56 0.16 -22.68
CA ILE A 243 -1.77 -0.43 -21.58
C ILE A 243 -2.19 0.23 -20.27
N ILE A 244 -2.67 -0.53 -19.30
CA ILE A 244 -2.86 -0.01 -17.94
C ILE A 244 -1.49 0.26 -17.34
N MET A 245 -1.27 1.48 -16.82
CA MET A 245 -0.01 1.95 -16.31
C MET A 245 0.07 1.78 -14.79
N GLY A 246 1.28 1.68 -14.27
CA GLY A 246 1.56 1.90 -12.87
C GLY A 246 1.75 3.39 -12.56
N ASN A 247 2.38 3.65 -11.45
CA ASN A 247 2.56 5.02 -10.93
C ASN A 247 4.03 5.48 -10.92
N ARG A 248 4.92 4.83 -11.70
CA ARG A 248 6.31 5.28 -11.85
C ARG A 248 6.41 6.49 -12.77
N GLU A 249 7.39 7.34 -12.53
CA GLU A 249 7.59 8.57 -13.30
C GLU A 249 7.75 8.29 -14.80
N ASP A 250 8.53 7.28 -15.18
CA ASP A 250 8.74 6.90 -16.57
C ASP A 250 7.47 6.40 -17.27
N GLU A 251 6.58 5.69 -16.55
CA GLU A 251 5.26 5.28 -17.05
C GLU A 251 4.35 6.49 -17.29
N LEU A 252 4.27 7.40 -16.31
CA LEU A 252 3.45 8.61 -16.39
C LEU A 252 3.95 9.57 -17.46
N LYS A 253 5.29 9.70 -17.58
CA LYS A 253 5.94 10.53 -18.59
C LYS A 253 5.69 10.00 -19.99
N TRP A 254 5.90 8.68 -20.22
CA TRP A 254 5.60 8.06 -21.50
C TRP A 254 4.11 8.23 -21.85
N TRP A 255 3.22 8.02 -20.90
CA TRP A 255 1.78 8.22 -21.13
C TRP A 255 1.47 9.67 -21.52
N LYS A 256 2.02 10.66 -20.81
CA LYS A 256 1.84 12.06 -21.16
C LYS A 256 2.35 12.37 -22.58
N GLU A 257 3.53 11.88 -22.94
CA GLU A 257 4.10 12.04 -24.28
C GLU A 257 3.18 11.44 -25.38
N GLN A 258 2.63 10.25 -25.15
CA GLN A 258 1.68 9.63 -26.10
C GLN A 258 0.33 10.34 -26.13
N LYS A 259 -0.15 10.84 -24.98
CA LYS A 259 -1.36 11.68 -24.90
C LYS A 259 -1.20 12.93 -25.76
N ASP A 260 -0.11 13.66 -25.56
CA ASP A 260 0.14 14.93 -26.27
C ASP A 260 0.35 14.73 -27.77
N ALA A 261 1.05 13.67 -28.16
CA ALA A 261 1.38 13.42 -29.56
C ALA A 261 0.25 12.76 -30.36
N LYS A 262 -0.55 11.90 -29.75
CA LYS A 262 -1.49 11.00 -30.45
C LYS A 262 -2.87 10.89 -29.79
N GLY A 263 -3.13 11.61 -28.72
CA GLY A 263 -4.37 11.47 -27.94
C GLY A 263 -4.50 10.10 -27.25
N TYR A 264 -3.38 9.47 -26.89
CA TYR A 264 -3.39 8.18 -26.20
C TYR A 264 -4.02 8.30 -24.82
N GLU A 265 -4.98 7.46 -24.54
CA GLU A 265 -5.69 7.45 -23.28
C GLU A 265 -5.57 6.10 -22.59
N THR A 266 -5.22 6.13 -21.32
CA THR A 266 -5.20 5.00 -20.42
C THR A 266 -5.49 5.46 -18.99
N MET A 267 -5.32 4.57 -18.03
CA MET A 267 -5.29 4.91 -16.60
C MET A 267 -4.09 4.26 -15.93
N SER A 268 -3.74 4.76 -14.77
CA SER A 268 -2.86 4.12 -13.81
C SER A 268 -3.65 3.72 -12.58
N VAL A 269 -3.40 2.53 -12.07
CA VAL A 269 -3.91 2.06 -10.79
C VAL A 269 -2.79 1.37 -10.03
N SER A 270 -2.57 1.79 -8.77
CA SER A 270 -1.50 1.30 -7.92
C SER A 270 -1.76 1.67 -6.45
N ILE A 271 -0.86 1.29 -5.57
CA ILE A 271 -0.82 1.79 -4.19
C ILE A 271 0.28 2.85 -4.04
N ALA A 272 -0.02 3.89 -3.26
CA ALA A 272 1.00 4.88 -2.91
C ALA A 272 2.03 4.27 -1.96
N PRO A 273 3.34 4.42 -2.23
CA PRO A 273 4.39 3.93 -1.33
C PRO A 273 4.27 4.43 0.12
N GLY A 274 3.73 5.63 0.30
CA GLY A 274 3.51 6.24 1.62
C GLY A 274 2.47 5.53 2.50
N VAL A 275 1.83 4.46 2.05
CA VAL A 275 1.01 3.59 2.90
C VAL A 275 1.79 3.09 4.13
N SER A 276 3.12 2.98 4.04
CA SER A 276 4.00 2.70 5.19
C SER A 276 3.91 3.75 6.28
N THR A 277 3.77 5.03 5.90
CA THR A 277 3.64 6.14 6.85
C THR A 277 2.26 6.16 7.50
N LEU A 278 1.20 5.74 6.78
CA LEU A 278 -0.09 5.49 7.39
C LEU A 278 -0.01 4.39 8.45
N ALA A 279 0.67 3.28 8.14
CA ALA A 279 0.86 2.17 9.06
C ALA A 279 1.64 2.59 10.32
N PHE A 280 2.67 3.45 10.16
CA PHE A 280 3.39 4.05 11.27
C PHE A 280 2.45 4.87 12.17
N TRP A 281 1.67 5.77 11.59
CA TRP A 281 0.76 6.61 12.36
C TRP A 281 -0.38 5.82 13.00
N VAL A 282 -0.88 4.78 12.34
CA VAL A 282 -1.86 3.87 12.95
C VAL A 282 -1.26 3.13 14.15
N ALA A 283 -0.03 2.61 14.02
CA ALA A 283 0.68 1.98 15.14
C ALA A 283 0.87 2.95 16.31
N GLN A 284 1.28 4.19 16.03
CA GLN A 284 1.44 5.25 17.02
C GLN A 284 0.10 5.58 17.70
N GLN A 285 -1.02 5.66 16.97
CA GLN A 285 -2.35 5.91 17.55
C GLN A 285 -2.83 4.75 18.44
N ILE A 286 -2.48 3.49 18.11
CA ILE A 286 -2.77 2.33 18.96
C ILE A 286 -1.95 2.41 20.25
N LEU A 287 -0.66 2.75 20.16
CA LEU A 287 0.21 2.96 21.34
C LEU A 287 -0.26 4.13 22.19
N ASP A 288 -0.88 5.15 21.60
CA ASP A 288 -1.55 6.28 22.29
C ASP A 288 -2.89 5.89 22.95
N GLY A 289 -3.28 4.61 22.88
CA GLY A 289 -4.51 4.09 23.51
C GLY A 289 -5.79 4.26 22.68
N LYS A 290 -5.70 4.66 21.41
CA LYS A 290 -6.87 4.76 20.54
C LYS A 290 -7.45 3.38 20.22
N GLN A 291 -8.77 3.32 20.18
CA GLN A 291 -9.49 2.14 19.70
C GLN A 291 -9.47 2.13 18.16
N VAL A 292 -8.83 1.13 17.58
CA VAL A 292 -8.69 0.97 16.13
C VAL A 292 -9.25 -0.37 15.71
N LYS A 293 -10.09 -0.41 14.65
CA LYS A 293 -10.54 -1.67 14.05
C LYS A 293 -9.34 -2.45 13.49
N LYS A 294 -9.39 -3.77 13.60
CA LYS A 294 -8.32 -4.66 13.16
C LYS A 294 -8.06 -4.56 11.65
N ASP A 295 -9.08 -4.31 10.86
CA ASP A 295 -9.01 -4.19 9.41
C ASP A 295 -9.39 -2.77 8.97
N LEU A 296 -8.42 -2.06 8.43
CA LEU A 296 -8.58 -0.78 7.76
C LEU A 296 -8.40 -0.99 6.26
N VAL A 297 -9.37 -0.58 5.46
CA VAL A 297 -9.28 -0.63 4.00
C VAL A 297 -8.98 0.76 3.47
N VAL A 298 -7.91 0.89 2.69
CA VAL A 298 -7.52 2.15 2.06
C VAL A 298 -7.69 2.07 0.55
N PRO A 299 -8.04 3.19 -0.11
CA PRO A 299 -8.17 3.22 -1.55
C PRO A 299 -6.79 3.06 -2.22
N PHE A 300 -6.79 2.49 -3.41
CA PHE A 300 -5.62 2.54 -4.29
C PHE A 300 -5.47 3.93 -4.94
N LEU A 301 -4.26 4.28 -5.30
CA LEU A 301 -3.95 5.49 -6.06
C LEU A 301 -4.38 5.27 -7.52
N ARG A 302 -5.31 6.10 -7.99
CA ARG A 302 -5.75 6.12 -9.38
C ARG A 302 -5.30 7.40 -10.05
N ILE A 303 -4.65 7.26 -11.20
CA ILE A 303 -4.31 8.37 -12.08
C ILE A 303 -5.07 8.18 -13.39
N ASP A 304 -5.72 9.23 -13.85
CA ASP A 304 -6.48 9.30 -15.09
C ASP A 304 -6.04 10.49 -15.94
N GLN A 305 -6.74 10.74 -17.05
CA GLN A 305 -6.39 11.82 -17.97
C GLN A 305 -6.39 13.21 -17.33
N ASP A 306 -7.24 13.42 -16.30
CA ASP A 306 -7.45 14.74 -15.70
C ASP A 306 -6.37 15.09 -14.68
N ASN A 307 -5.85 14.08 -13.96
CA ASN A 307 -4.86 14.28 -12.89
C ASN A 307 -3.44 13.80 -13.24
N LEU A 308 -3.22 13.28 -14.47
CA LEU A 308 -1.91 12.79 -14.93
C LEU A 308 -0.81 13.85 -14.77
N GLU A 309 -1.05 15.07 -15.25
CA GLU A 309 -0.04 16.13 -15.23
C GLU A 309 0.33 16.54 -13.81
N THR A 310 -0.66 16.62 -12.92
CA THR A 310 -0.42 16.94 -11.51
C THR A 310 0.40 15.86 -10.82
N ASN A 311 0.06 14.58 -11.05
CA ASN A 311 0.81 13.47 -10.46
C ASN A 311 2.24 13.40 -11.01
N LEU A 312 2.42 13.55 -12.33
CA LEU A 312 3.75 13.56 -12.94
C LEU A 312 4.60 14.72 -12.42
N ALA A 313 4.04 15.94 -12.35
CA ALA A 313 4.77 17.10 -11.84
C ALA A 313 5.23 16.97 -10.38
N ASN A 314 4.49 16.19 -9.57
CA ASN A 314 4.82 15.92 -8.18
C ASN A 314 5.70 14.67 -7.99
N THR A 315 6.02 13.95 -9.07
CA THR A 315 6.85 12.75 -9.01
C THR A 315 8.27 13.10 -9.45
N GLN A 316 9.25 12.79 -8.60
CA GLN A 316 10.66 13.00 -8.92
C GLN A 316 11.09 12.09 -10.08
N ALA A 317 12.07 12.52 -10.86
CA ALA A 317 12.65 11.72 -11.94
C ALA A 317 13.14 10.36 -11.40
N GLY A 318 12.72 9.27 -12.06
CA GLY A 318 12.98 7.90 -11.63
C GLY A 318 12.22 7.45 -10.38
N GLY A 319 11.34 8.32 -9.85
CA GLY A 319 10.55 8.06 -8.65
C GLY A 319 9.20 7.40 -8.94
N VAL A 320 8.34 7.44 -7.93
CA VAL A 320 7.01 6.83 -7.94
C VAL A 320 6.02 7.86 -7.41
N ALA A 321 4.89 8.08 -8.10
CA ALA A 321 3.81 8.92 -7.61
C ALA A 321 3.32 8.41 -6.26
N ASN A 322 3.23 9.30 -5.30
CA ASN A 322 3.11 8.94 -3.89
C ASN A 322 2.14 9.86 -3.14
N VAL A 323 1.60 9.32 -2.06
CA VAL A 323 0.85 10.06 -1.04
C VAL A 323 1.48 9.74 0.30
N GLU A 324 2.10 10.73 0.95
CA GLU A 324 2.58 10.58 2.33
C GLU A 324 1.44 10.93 3.29
N TYR A 325 1.19 10.04 4.23
CA TYR A 325 0.14 10.23 5.23
C TYR A 325 0.70 10.90 6.47
N THR A 326 -0.07 11.84 7.00
CA THR A 326 0.19 12.51 8.27
C THR A 326 -0.53 11.80 9.42
N GLN A 327 -0.21 12.16 10.66
CA GLN A 327 -0.95 11.71 11.84
C GLN A 327 -2.45 12.04 11.73
N ALA A 328 -2.79 13.23 11.22
CA ALA A 328 -4.18 13.63 11.03
C ALA A 328 -4.92 12.77 9.99
N ASP A 329 -4.22 12.31 8.95
CA ASP A 329 -4.81 11.40 7.97
C ASP A 329 -5.07 10.02 8.57
N ALA A 330 -4.16 9.50 9.39
CA ALA A 330 -4.38 8.25 10.11
C ALA A 330 -5.58 8.34 11.06
N ILE A 331 -5.74 9.44 11.78
CA ILE A 331 -6.92 9.68 12.64
C ILE A 331 -8.20 9.65 11.82
N LYS A 332 -8.23 10.33 10.66
CA LYS A 332 -9.41 10.30 9.76
C LYS A 332 -9.73 8.88 9.28
N VAL A 333 -8.71 8.10 8.86
CA VAL A 333 -8.91 6.71 8.42
C VAL A 333 -9.48 5.85 9.55
N ILE A 334 -8.96 6.00 10.77
CA ILE A 334 -9.46 5.30 11.96
C ILE A 334 -10.92 5.67 12.27
N GLU A 335 -11.26 6.95 12.17
CA GLU A 335 -12.62 7.45 12.44
C GLU A 335 -13.63 7.03 11.38
N GLN A 336 -13.26 7.01 10.11
CA GLN A 336 -14.11 6.56 9.01
C GLN A 336 -14.36 5.04 9.03
N ALA A 337 -13.48 4.29 9.65
CA ALA A 337 -13.66 2.85 9.81
C ALA A 337 -14.61 2.47 10.96
N LYS A 338 -14.97 3.40 11.85
CA LYS A 338 -15.94 3.14 12.93
C LYS A 338 -17.34 2.87 12.36
#